data_f7e57b4a22d4deffab12d998294a2f55
#
_entry.id   f7e57b4a22d4deffab12d998294a2f55
#
_cell.length_a   1.000
_cell.length_b   1.000
_cell.length_c   1.000
_cell.angle_alpha   90.00
_cell.angle_beta   90.00
_cell.angle_gamma   90.00
#
_symmetry.space_group_name_H-M   'P 1'
#
loop_
_entity.id
_entity.type
_entity.pdbx_description
1 polymer ?
#
loop_
_entity_poly.entity_id
_entity_poly.type
_entity_poly.pdbx_seq_one_letter_code
_entity_poly.pdbx_strand_id
1 'polypeptide(L)'
;MRLTLTINIINTSMNNKKNILISSKDSKLSELLYECLSDFNVKYLDLSKIDVNSHESYNEIFKGVNIYIHLCHGGFNHSDTMKMIDYHTRITYDILFAAGKENVNKVFAISTLDLFKNLESNLTVTENWELNYPASEIDLLCANLAENVCKEFARDKVFEVINLRLGNIQKKDKSYLSKTELKNKFLKLVNFDNDEFEKAKAAQNEQFVSARKKGPNWINLHLQDSFEGQKYLTSKIKNLLDPEVKI
;
A
#
# COMPACT_ATOMS: atom_id res chain seq x y z
N MET A 1 26.92 -52.23 22.89
CA MET A 1 26.00 -52.11 21.75
C MET A 1 25.13 -50.88 22.03
N ARG A 2 25.49 -49.69 21.52
CA ARG A 2 24.75 -48.45 21.70
C ARG A 2 23.88 -48.24 20.43
N LEU A 3 22.58 -48.32 20.60
CA LEU A 3 21.60 -47.94 19.57
C LEU A 3 21.49 -46.41 19.48
N THR A 4 21.98 -45.84 18.40
CA THR A 4 21.81 -44.42 18.07
C THR A 4 20.46 -44.28 17.34
N LEU A 5 19.49 -43.75 18.04
CA LEU A 5 18.22 -43.35 17.44
C LEU A 5 18.44 -42.03 16.65
N THR A 6 18.44 -42.13 15.32
CA THR A 6 18.42 -40.98 14.41
C THR A 6 16.98 -40.49 14.33
N ILE A 7 16.68 -39.39 15.01
CA ILE A 7 15.41 -38.71 14.87
C ILE A 7 15.47 -37.88 13.57
N ASN A 8 14.81 -38.40 12.52
CA ASN A 8 14.52 -37.63 11.32
C ASN A 8 13.46 -36.56 11.66
N ILE A 9 13.92 -35.32 11.92
CA ILE A 9 13.03 -34.17 11.96
C ILE A 9 12.60 -33.90 10.52
N ILE A 10 11.43 -34.40 10.17
CA ILE A 10 10.73 -34.00 8.95
C ILE A 10 10.31 -32.53 9.20
N ASN A 11 11.10 -31.58 8.68
CA ASN A 11 10.70 -30.20 8.53
C ASN A 11 9.57 -30.16 7.47
N THR A 12 8.36 -30.43 7.89
CA THR A 12 7.17 -30.00 7.16
C THR A 12 7.12 -28.48 7.31
N SER A 13 7.70 -27.75 6.36
CA SER A 13 7.37 -26.37 6.14
C SER A 13 5.88 -26.32 5.80
N MET A 14 5.03 -26.17 6.82
CA MET A 14 3.66 -25.71 6.61
C MET A 14 3.79 -24.40 5.86
N ASN A 15 3.37 -24.41 4.62
CA ASN A 15 3.28 -23.23 3.75
C ASN A 15 2.19 -22.34 4.35
N ASN A 16 2.57 -21.58 5.40
CA ASN A 16 1.64 -20.70 6.11
C ASN A 16 1.43 -19.51 5.20
N LYS A 17 0.39 -19.59 4.34
CA LYS A 17 0.00 -18.49 3.45
C LYS A 17 -0.23 -17.24 4.28
N LYS A 18 0.36 -16.11 3.87
CA LYS A 18 0.11 -14.82 4.52
C LYS A 18 -1.38 -14.49 4.49
N ASN A 19 -1.90 -14.00 5.60
CA ASN A 19 -3.26 -13.51 5.72
C ASN A 19 -3.29 -12.03 5.34
N ILE A 20 -4.08 -11.70 4.34
CA ILE A 20 -4.20 -10.34 3.78
C ILE A 20 -5.63 -9.85 3.98
N LEU A 21 -5.77 -8.62 4.47
CA LEU A 21 -7.04 -7.93 4.61
C LEU A 21 -7.08 -6.74 3.64
N ILE A 22 -8.13 -6.64 2.83
CA ILE A 22 -8.38 -5.49 1.93
C ILE A 22 -9.50 -4.63 2.51
N SER A 23 -9.36 -3.32 2.51
CA SER A 23 -10.26 -2.37 3.18
C SER A 23 -11.69 -2.33 2.64
N SER A 24 -11.95 -2.79 1.43
CA SER A 24 -13.29 -2.80 0.82
C SER A 24 -13.39 -3.87 -0.26
N LYS A 25 -14.60 -4.40 -0.49
CA LYS A 25 -14.91 -5.29 -1.63
C LYS A 25 -15.65 -4.59 -2.76
N ASP A 26 -16.12 -3.34 -2.53
CA ASP A 26 -17.13 -2.71 -3.37
C ASP A 26 -16.50 -1.83 -4.49
N SER A 27 -15.31 -2.21 -4.97
CA SER A 27 -14.66 -1.50 -6.08
C SER A 27 -13.98 -2.45 -7.07
N LYS A 28 -13.94 -2.04 -8.35
CA LYS A 28 -13.21 -2.78 -9.39
C LYS A 28 -11.73 -2.94 -9.05
N LEU A 29 -11.14 -1.99 -8.34
CA LEU A 29 -9.76 -2.06 -7.92
C LEU A 29 -9.57 -3.16 -6.87
N SER A 30 -10.47 -3.26 -5.88
CA SER A 30 -10.40 -4.32 -4.87
C SER A 30 -10.55 -5.71 -5.46
N GLU A 31 -11.44 -5.89 -6.45
CA GLU A 31 -11.59 -7.15 -7.19
C GLU A 31 -10.29 -7.51 -7.92
N LEU A 32 -9.66 -6.56 -8.62
CA LEU A 32 -8.40 -6.79 -9.32
C LEU A 32 -7.26 -7.14 -8.37
N LEU A 33 -7.15 -6.46 -7.23
CA LEU A 33 -6.16 -6.78 -6.21
C LEU A 33 -6.39 -8.18 -5.62
N TYR A 34 -7.65 -8.54 -5.38
CA TYR A 34 -8.01 -9.88 -4.92
C TYR A 34 -7.59 -10.95 -5.93
N GLU A 35 -7.88 -10.75 -7.23
CA GLU A 35 -7.46 -11.66 -8.32
C GLU A 35 -5.92 -11.81 -8.37
N CYS A 36 -5.18 -10.71 -8.12
CA CYS A 36 -3.72 -10.75 -8.04
C CYS A 36 -3.18 -11.61 -6.90
N LEU A 37 -3.96 -11.78 -5.82
CA LEU A 37 -3.54 -12.38 -4.56
C LEU A 37 -4.07 -13.80 -4.35
N SER A 38 -4.39 -14.53 -5.42
CA SER A 38 -4.97 -15.89 -5.38
C SER A 38 -4.17 -16.91 -4.56
N ASP A 39 -2.86 -16.68 -4.38
CA ASP A 39 -1.97 -17.58 -3.64
C ASP A 39 -1.97 -17.30 -2.12
N PHE A 40 -2.69 -16.28 -1.66
CA PHE A 40 -2.75 -15.85 -0.27
C PHE A 40 -4.13 -16.09 0.35
N ASN A 41 -4.22 -16.00 1.67
CA ASN A 41 -5.51 -15.99 2.38
C ASN A 41 -6.05 -14.56 2.42
N VAL A 42 -6.91 -14.21 1.47
CA VAL A 42 -7.42 -12.83 1.34
C VAL A 42 -8.82 -12.72 1.91
N LYS A 43 -9.06 -11.68 2.71
CA LYS A 43 -10.38 -11.28 3.23
C LYS A 43 -10.63 -9.81 2.93
N TYR A 44 -11.89 -9.43 2.97
CA TYR A 44 -12.30 -8.03 2.91
C TYR A 44 -12.74 -7.55 4.29
N LEU A 45 -12.42 -6.29 4.58
CA LEU A 45 -12.98 -5.57 5.71
C LEU A 45 -14.47 -5.29 5.44
N ASP A 46 -15.32 -5.71 6.34
CA ASP A 46 -16.76 -5.48 6.28
C ASP A 46 -17.17 -4.48 7.38
N LEU A 47 -17.23 -3.21 7.00
CA LEU A 47 -17.57 -2.13 7.92
C LEU A 47 -19.00 -2.25 8.48
N SER A 48 -19.91 -2.98 7.82
CA SER A 48 -21.27 -3.18 8.33
C SER A 48 -21.31 -4.02 9.60
N LYS A 49 -20.24 -4.76 9.86
CA LYS A 49 -20.08 -5.62 11.05
C LYS A 49 -19.29 -4.97 12.18
N ILE A 50 -18.88 -3.71 11.99
CA ILE A 50 -18.03 -2.99 12.93
C ILE A 50 -18.88 -1.90 13.58
N ASP A 51 -18.86 -1.84 14.89
CA ASP A 51 -19.27 -0.63 15.59
C ASP A 51 -18.15 0.40 15.43
N VAL A 52 -18.36 1.36 14.53
CA VAL A 52 -17.39 2.42 14.23
C VAL A 52 -17.03 3.33 15.43
N ASN A 53 -17.78 3.20 16.53
CA ASN A 53 -17.53 3.92 17.78
C ASN A 53 -16.82 3.04 18.84
N SER A 54 -16.55 1.77 18.52
CA SER A 54 -15.87 0.82 19.42
C SER A 54 -14.53 0.37 18.82
N HIS A 55 -13.43 0.80 19.44
CA HIS A 55 -12.09 0.34 19.05
C HIS A 55 -11.89 -1.18 19.18
N GLU A 56 -12.62 -1.83 20.09
CA GLU A 56 -12.50 -3.28 20.30
C GLU A 56 -13.01 -4.07 19.09
N SER A 57 -14.06 -3.57 18.43
CA SER A 57 -14.64 -4.24 17.25
C SER A 57 -13.67 -4.31 16.07
N TYR A 58 -12.75 -3.35 15.96
CA TYR A 58 -11.70 -3.37 14.93
C TYR A 58 -10.60 -4.38 15.22
N ASN A 59 -10.22 -4.58 16.50
CA ASN A 59 -9.11 -5.46 16.87
C ASN A 59 -9.38 -6.91 16.44
N GLU A 60 -10.61 -7.42 16.64
CA GLU A 60 -10.98 -8.79 16.26
C GLU A 60 -10.74 -9.09 14.77
N ILE A 61 -10.90 -8.10 13.91
CA ILE A 61 -10.77 -8.23 12.47
C ILE A 61 -9.30 -8.40 12.05
N PHE A 62 -8.38 -7.78 12.78
CA PHE A 62 -6.95 -7.82 12.50
C PHE A 62 -6.23 -9.01 13.12
N LYS A 63 -6.91 -9.85 13.91
CA LYS A 63 -6.28 -11.04 14.48
C LYS A 63 -5.68 -11.96 13.42
N GLY A 64 -4.36 -12.13 13.50
CA GLY A 64 -3.59 -12.96 12.57
C GLY A 64 -3.44 -12.39 11.15
N VAL A 65 -3.78 -11.13 10.91
CA VAL A 65 -3.53 -10.44 9.65
C VAL A 65 -2.05 -10.07 9.56
N ASN A 66 -1.38 -10.46 8.47
CA ASN A 66 0.02 -10.12 8.22
C ASN A 66 0.16 -8.81 7.43
N ILE A 67 -0.73 -8.60 6.45
CA ILE A 67 -0.69 -7.46 5.53
C ILE A 67 -2.08 -6.84 5.45
N TYR A 68 -2.14 -5.52 5.58
CA TYR A 68 -3.35 -4.75 5.34
C TYR A 68 -3.22 -3.91 4.06
N ILE A 69 -4.23 -3.97 3.19
CA ILE A 69 -4.31 -3.19 1.96
C ILE A 69 -5.41 -2.15 2.15
N HIS A 70 -5.00 -0.90 2.35
CA HIS A 70 -5.90 0.23 2.49
C HIS A 70 -6.09 0.94 1.15
N LEU A 71 -7.32 1.00 0.65
CA LEU A 71 -7.67 1.73 -0.56
C LEU A 71 -7.90 3.20 -0.21
N CYS A 72 -6.86 4.02 -0.32
CA CYS A 72 -6.95 5.47 -0.12
C CYS A 72 -7.82 6.13 -1.19
N HIS A 73 -7.91 5.53 -2.38
CA HIS A 73 -8.73 6.00 -3.49
C HIS A 73 -9.59 4.86 -4.05
N GLY A 74 -10.87 5.14 -4.31
CA GLY A 74 -11.80 4.18 -4.93
C GLY A 74 -12.23 3.00 -4.04
N GLY A 75 -11.88 3.01 -2.75
CA GLY A 75 -12.27 1.97 -1.78
C GLY A 75 -13.58 2.26 -1.04
N PHE A 76 -13.94 3.51 -0.91
CA PHE A 76 -15.17 3.97 -0.28
C PHE A 76 -15.72 5.16 -1.07
N ASN A 77 -17.02 5.14 -1.34
CA ASN A 77 -17.72 6.24 -2.00
C ASN A 77 -19.07 6.49 -1.33
N HIS A 78 -19.40 7.74 -1.10
CA HIS A 78 -20.65 8.15 -0.50
C HIS A 78 -21.08 9.51 -1.05
N SER A 79 -22.38 9.74 -1.21
CA SER A 79 -22.92 11.03 -1.69
C SER A 79 -22.75 12.18 -0.70
N ASP A 80 -22.60 11.87 0.58
CA ASP A 80 -22.34 12.82 1.66
C ASP A 80 -20.82 13.06 1.80
N THR A 81 -20.38 14.25 1.49
CA THR A 81 -18.98 14.68 1.57
C THR A 81 -18.38 14.53 2.98
N MET A 82 -19.16 14.79 4.02
CA MET A 82 -18.68 14.66 5.39
C MET A 82 -18.37 13.20 5.75
N LYS A 83 -19.19 12.27 5.29
CA LYS A 83 -18.93 10.83 5.47
C LYS A 83 -17.71 10.36 4.68
N MET A 84 -17.49 10.94 3.50
CA MET A 84 -16.27 10.70 2.72
C MET A 84 -15.02 11.13 3.50
N ILE A 85 -15.02 12.35 4.01
CA ILE A 85 -13.90 12.88 4.79
C ILE A 85 -13.70 12.08 6.08
N ASP A 86 -14.78 11.78 6.83
CA ASP A 86 -14.71 11.01 8.07
C ASP A 86 -14.12 9.60 7.85
N TYR A 87 -14.52 8.91 6.77
CA TYR A 87 -13.95 7.62 6.42
C TYR A 87 -12.44 7.70 6.16
N HIS A 88 -12.02 8.65 5.32
CA HIS A 88 -10.62 8.79 4.90
C HIS A 88 -9.71 9.46 5.95
N THR A 89 -10.28 9.87 7.09
CA THR A 89 -9.53 10.43 8.22
C THR A 89 -9.73 9.61 9.49
N ARG A 90 -10.78 9.86 10.26
CA ARG A 90 -11.04 9.25 11.57
C ARG A 90 -11.17 7.72 11.47
N ILE A 91 -12.03 7.22 10.57
CA ILE A 91 -12.23 5.76 10.45
C ILE A 91 -10.93 5.09 9.96
N THR A 92 -10.21 5.68 9.01
CA THR A 92 -8.90 5.19 8.58
C THR A 92 -7.90 5.15 9.74
N TYR A 93 -7.89 6.18 10.59
CA TYR A 93 -7.05 6.20 11.79
C TYR A 93 -7.41 5.03 12.75
N ASP A 94 -8.70 4.83 13.05
CA ASP A 94 -9.15 3.77 13.95
C ASP A 94 -8.79 2.37 13.42
N ILE A 95 -8.95 2.16 12.11
CA ILE A 95 -8.56 0.93 11.42
C ILE A 95 -7.04 0.68 11.55
N LEU A 96 -6.22 1.68 11.25
CA LEU A 96 -4.76 1.56 11.32
C LEU A 96 -4.27 1.41 12.77
N PHE A 97 -4.92 2.05 13.71
CA PHE A 97 -4.62 1.88 15.13
C PHE A 97 -4.86 0.43 15.59
N ALA A 98 -5.98 -0.17 15.18
CA ALA A 98 -6.28 -1.58 15.45
C ALA A 98 -5.27 -2.52 14.75
N ALA A 99 -4.91 -2.22 13.49
CA ALA A 99 -3.87 -2.98 12.77
C ALA A 99 -2.53 -2.97 13.53
N GLY A 100 -2.15 -1.81 14.08
CA GLY A 100 -0.93 -1.69 14.90
C GLY A 100 -1.00 -2.49 16.19
N LYS A 101 -2.15 -2.49 16.88
CA LYS A 101 -2.35 -3.28 18.11
C LYS A 101 -2.24 -4.79 17.87
N GLU A 102 -2.73 -5.27 16.73
CA GLU A 102 -2.69 -6.68 16.34
C GLU A 102 -1.39 -7.08 15.61
N ASN A 103 -0.38 -6.20 15.62
CA ASN A 103 0.95 -6.44 15.06
C ASN A 103 0.93 -6.76 13.55
N VAL A 104 0.09 -6.07 12.79
CA VAL A 104 0.19 -6.09 11.32
C VAL A 104 1.57 -5.58 10.92
N ASN A 105 2.31 -6.34 10.11
CA ASN A 105 3.70 -6.01 9.78
C ASN A 105 3.78 -4.94 8.69
N LYS A 106 2.89 -5.02 7.69
CA LYS A 106 2.96 -4.21 6.47
C LYS A 106 1.60 -3.69 6.05
N VAL A 107 1.56 -2.42 5.68
CA VAL A 107 0.38 -1.76 5.11
C VAL A 107 0.68 -1.27 3.70
N PHE A 108 -0.19 -1.60 2.75
CA PHE A 108 -0.21 -0.96 1.45
C PHE A 108 -1.26 0.15 1.46
N ALA A 109 -0.83 1.40 1.26
CA ALA A 109 -1.70 2.53 1.00
C ALA A 109 -1.86 2.63 -0.53
N ILE A 110 -3.00 2.17 -1.05
CA ILE A 110 -3.27 2.19 -2.50
C ILE A 110 -3.95 3.49 -2.86
N SER A 111 -3.22 4.34 -3.56
CA SER A 111 -3.63 5.69 -3.96
C SER A 111 -3.63 5.85 -5.48
N THR A 112 -3.65 7.07 -5.99
CA THR A 112 -3.79 7.38 -7.41
C THR A 112 -2.78 8.43 -7.88
N LEU A 113 -2.30 8.30 -9.13
CA LEU A 113 -1.51 9.33 -9.81
C LEU A 113 -2.35 10.56 -10.19
N ASP A 114 -3.68 10.45 -10.18
CA ASP A 114 -4.59 11.57 -10.44
C ASP A 114 -4.47 12.69 -9.41
N LEU A 115 -3.85 12.46 -8.26
CA LEU A 115 -3.46 13.50 -7.32
C LEU A 115 -2.66 14.64 -7.98
N PHE A 116 -1.92 14.33 -9.05
CA PHE A 116 -1.06 15.27 -9.79
C PHE A 116 -1.60 15.62 -11.18
N LYS A 117 -2.86 15.26 -11.50
CA LYS A 117 -3.40 15.44 -12.85
C LYS A 117 -3.45 16.91 -13.31
N ASN A 118 -3.70 17.83 -12.35
CA ASN A 118 -3.83 19.26 -12.61
C ASN A 118 -2.48 20.00 -12.73
N LEU A 119 -1.35 19.31 -12.51
CA LEU A 119 -0.03 19.89 -12.82
C LEU A 119 0.17 20.02 -14.31
N GLU A 120 0.96 21.00 -14.73
CA GLU A 120 1.29 21.23 -16.13
C GLU A 120 1.80 19.96 -16.81
N SER A 121 1.42 19.77 -18.08
CA SER A 121 1.70 18.54 -18.83
C SER A 121 3.17 18.34 -19.19
N ASN A 122 3.97 19.42 -19.15
CA ASN A 122 5.43 19.42 -19.39
C ASN A 122 6.25 19.07 -18.14
N LEU A 123 5.60 18.99 -16.97
CA LEU A 123 6.29 18.61 -15.74
C LEU A 123 6.42 17.09 -15.63
N THR A 124 7.60 16.66 -15.19
CA THR A 124 7.86 15.27 -14.81
C THR A 124 7.67 15.12 -13.30
N VAL A 125 6.71 14.27 -12.91
CA VAL A 125 6.37 14.03 -11.51
C VAL A 125 7.10 12.78 -11.01
N THR A 126 7.92 12.95 -9.98
CA THR A 126 8.63 11.85 -9.32
C THR A 126 7.87 11.39 -8.07
N GLU A 127 8.25 10.23 -7.53
CA GLU A 127 7.66 9.69 -6.30
C GLU A 127 7.96 10.55 -5.05
N ASN A 128 8.89 11.50 -5.14
CA ASN A 128 9.21 12.43 -4.06
C ASN A 128 8.28 13.65 -4.00
N TRP A 129 7.45 13.83 -5.02
CA TRP A 129 6.52 14.96 -5.03
C TRP A 129 5.43 14.77 -3.98
N GLU A 130 5.22 15.84 -3.23
CA GLU A 130 4.13 15.98 -2.27
C GLU A 130 3.10 16.99 -2.79
N LEU A 131 1.83 16.78 -2.45
CA LEU A 131 0.79 17.76 -2.74
C LEU A 131 0.91 18.91 -1.76
N ASN A 132 1.18 20.10 -2.28
CA ASN A 132 1.31 21.32 -1.49
C ASN A 132 0.02 22.17 -1.48
N TYR A 133 -1.03 21.73 -2.16
CA TYR A 133 -2.31 22.43 -2.23
C TYR A 133 -3.46 21.42 -2.21
N PRO A 134 -4.64 21.83 -1.70
CA PRO A 134 -5.78 20.93 -1.61
C PRO A 134 -6.25 20.52 -2.99
N ALA A 135 -6.61 19.25 -3.14
CA ALA A 135 -7.26 18.76 -4.34
C ALA A 135 -8.63 19.44 -4.51
N SER A 136 -8.95 19.82 -5.75
CA SER A 136 -10.23 20.46 -6.08
C SER A 136 -11.42 19.49 -6.04
N GLU A 137 -11.14 18.20 -6.16
CA GLU A 137 -12.14 17.13 -6.19
C GLU A 137 -12.15 16.39 -4.86
N ILE A 138 -13.34 16.13 -4.32
CA ILE A 138 -13.49 15.48 -3.01
C ILE A 138 -12.79 14.12 -2.94
N ASP A 139 -12.87 13.31 -4.01
CA ASP A 139 -12.26 11.99 -4.06
C ASP A 139 -10.72 12.07 -3.96
N LEU A 140 -10.12 13.06 -4.62
CA LEU A 140 -8.68 13.29 -4.57
C LEU A 140 -8.25 13.90 -3.23
N LEU A 141 -9.07 14.79 -2.66
CA LEU A 141 -8.85 15.29 -1.31
C LEU A 141 -8.85 14.13 -0.30
N CYS A 142 -9.84 13.25 -0.36
CA CYS A 142 -9.96 12.08 0.49
C CYS A 142 -8.77 11.12 0.33
N ALA A 143 -8.33 10.88 -0.92
CA ALA A 143 -7.16 10.05 -1.19
C ALA A 143 -5.90 10.62 -0.52
N ASN A 144 -5.68 11.93 -0.64
CA ASN A 144 -4.55 12.62 0.00
C ASN A 144 -4.63 12.58 1.54
N LEU A 145 -5.82 12.77 2.12
CA LEU A 145 -6.04 12.68 3.56
C LEU A 145 -5.70 11.27 4.08
N ALA A 146 -6.15 10.22 3.40
CA ALA A 146 -5.85 8.84 3.78
C ALA A 146 -4.35 8.51 3.64
N GLU A 147 -3.66 8.99 2.58
CA GLU A 147 -2.20 8.87 2.48
C GLU A 147 -1.51 9.50 3.70
N ASN A 148 -1.95 10.70 4.11
CA ASN A 148 -1.36 11.41 5.26
C ASN A 148 -1.59 10.65 6.57
N VAL A 149 -2.77 10.08 6.80
CA VAL A 149 -3.01 9.23 7.98
C VAL A 149 -2.06 8.02 7.98
N CYS A 150 -1.92 7.31 6.86
CA CYS A 150 -0.98 6.19 6.74
C CYS A 150 0.48 6.63 6.99
N LYS A 151 0.87 7.82 6.50
CA LYS A 151 2.22 8.39 6.65
C LYS A 151 2.55 8.69 8.13
N GLU A 152 1.56 9.13 8.93
CA GLU A 152 1.75 9.38 10.36
C GLU A 152 2.07 8.08 11.12
N PHE A 153 1.37 6.99 10.85
CA PHE A 153 1.69 5.67 11.44
C PHE A 153 3.08 5.17 11.02
N ALA A 154 3.47 5.41 9.77
CA ALA A 154 4.82 5.08 9.28
C ALA A 154 5.90 5.95 9.97
N ARG A 155 5.61 7.24 10.22
CA ARG A 155 6.51 8.14 10.96
C ARG A 155 6.74 7.62 12.38
N ASP A 156 5.69 7.16 13.03
CA ASP A 156 5.74 6.61 14.39
C ASP A 156 6.25 5.16 14.42
N LYS A 157 6.56 4.58 13.22
CA LYS A 157 7.14 3.24 13.03
C LYS A 157 6.27 2.10 13.57
N VAL A 158 4.95 2.27 13.53
CA VAL A 158 4.00 1.25 13.97
C VAL A 158 4.09 0.02 13.05
N PHE A 159 4.19 0.23 11.74
CA PHE A 159 4.38 -0.79 10.70
C PHE A 159 5.11 -0.21 9.49
N GLU A 160 5.48 -1.08 8.55
CA GLU A 160 5.99 -0.67 7.24
C GLU A 160 4.83 -0.22 6.35
N VAL A 161 4.96 0.94 5.69
CA VAL A 161 3.97 1.43 4.73
C VAL A 161 4.58 1.57 3.34
N ILE A 162 3.96 0.90 2.37
CA ILE A 162 4.22 1.10 0.94
C ILE A 162 3.04 1.89 0.37
N ASN A 163 3.25 3.18 0.11
CA ASN A 163 2.29 4.00 -0.61
C ASN A 163 2.46 3.77 -2.10
N LEU A 164 1.47 3.17 -2.73
CA LEU A 164 1.47 2.83 -4.14
C LEU A 164 0.44 3.67 -4.89
N ARG A 165 0.90 4.71 -5.58
CA ARG A 165 0.07 5.56 -6.42
C ARG A 165 -0.09 4.91 -7.79
N LEU A 166 -1.29 4.45 -8.08
CA LEU A 166 -1.62 3.72 -9.31
C LEU A 166 -2.01 4.67 -10.42
N GLY A 167 -1.62 4.32 -11.63
CA GLY A 167 -2.15 4.89 -12.85
C GLY A 167 -3.60 4.45 -13.12
N ASN A 168 -4.17 4.97 -14.20
CA ASN A 168 -5.55 4.69 -14.57
C ASN A 168 -5.70 3.28 -15.15
N ILE A 169 -6.48 2.43 -14.50
CA ILE A 169 -6.70 1.03 -14.91
C ILE A 169 -7.83 0.93 -15.94
N GLN A 170 -8.75 1.91 -15.98
CA GLN A 170 -9.95 1.84 -16.81
C GLN A 170 -9.77 2.53 -18.16
N LYS A 171 -8.96 3.57 -18.25
CA LYS A 171 -8.80 4.41 -19.41
C LYS A 171 -7.35 4.41 -19.89
N LYS A 172 -7.14 4.14 -21.16
CA LYS A 172 -5.82 4.24 -21.81
C LYS A 172 -5.48 5.71 -22.07
N ASP A 173 -4.94 6.37 -21.07
CA ASP A 173 -4.42 7.73 -21.13
C ASP A 173 -2.92 7.76 -20.78
N LYS A 174 -2.38 8.97 -20.54
CA LYS A 174 -0.96 9.17 -20.19
C LYS A 174 -0.54 8.59 -18.83
N SER A 175 -1.47 8.03 -18.07
CA SER A 175 -1.21 7.35 -16.78
C SER A 175 -1.69 5.91 -16.79
N TYR A 176 -1.93 5.32 -17.96
CA TYR A 176 -2.50 3.98 -18.07
C TYR A 176 -1.68 2.93 -17.31
N LEU A 177 -2.40 2.06 -16.59
CA LEU A 177 -1.85 0.89 -15.92
C LEU A 177 -2.61 -0.37 -16.38
N SER A 178 -1.92 -1.26 -17.05
CA SER A 178 -2.49 -2.55 -17.46
C SER A 178 -2.66 -3.49 -16.26
N LYS A 179 -3.66 -4.37 -16.33
CA LYS A 179 -3.88 -5.41 -15.31
C LYS A 179 -2.66 -6.32 -15.15
N THR A 180 -1.95 -6.60 -16.23
CA THR A 180 -0.75 -7.45 -16.24
C THR A 180 0.38 -6.80 -15.45
N GLU A 181 0.65 -5.52 -15.69
CA GLU A 181 1.70 -4.77 -14.98
C GLU A 181 1.36 -4.63 -13.49
N LEU A 182 0.08 -4.29 -13.18
CA LEU A 182 -0.40 -4.26 -11.80
C LEU A 182 -0.13 -5.60 -11.10
N LYS A 183 -0.59 -6.73 -11.70
CA LYS A 183 -0.43 -8.05 -11.10
C LYS A 183 1.05 -8.39 -10.86
N ASN A 184 1.88 -8.22 -11.87
CA ASN A 184 3.29 -8.61 -11.80
C ASN A 184 4.06 -7.82 -10.72
N LYS A 185 3.88 -6.49 -10.70
CA LYS A 185 4.59 -5.63 -9.74
C LYS A 185 4.01 -5.75 -8.32
N PHE A 186 2.69 -5.82 -8.20
CA PHE A 186 2.05 -5.92 -6.89
C PHE A 186 2.38 -7.22 -6.18
N LEU A 187 2.41 -8.37 -6.88
CA LEU A 187 2.82 -9.64 -6.29
C LEU A 187 4.27 -9.60 -5.77
N LYS A 188 5.19 -8.98 -6.52
CA LYS A 188 6.56 -8.80 -6.05
C LYS A 188 6.60 -7.96 -4.78
N LEU A 189 5.86 -6.85 -4.71
CA LEU A 189 5.80 -5.98 -3.53
C LEU A 189 5.19 -6.67 -2.30
N VAL A 190 4.15 -7.50 -2.47
CA VAL A 190 3.53 -8.27 -1.37
C VAL A 190 4.50 -9.27 -0.77
N ASN A 191 5.39 -9.82 -1.59
CA ASN A 191 6.44 -10.75 -1.16
C ASN A 191 7.71 -10.06 -0.64
N PHE A 192 7.80 -8.75 -0.76
CA PHE A 192 8.91 -7.95 -0.27
C PHE A 192 9.18 -8.23 1.21
N ASP A 193 10.42 -8.56 1.55
CA ASP A 193 10.82 -8.78 2.94
C ASP A 193 11.31 -7.49 3.63
N ASN A 194 11.65 -7.59 4.91
CA ASN A 194 12.08 -6.43 5.69
C ASN A 194 13.43 -5.89 5.21
N ASP A 195 14.34 -6.74 4.73
CA ASP A 195 15.65 -6.30 4.24
C ASP A 195 15.50 -5.52 2.93
N GLU A 196 14.62 -5.97 2.04
CA GLU A 196 14.28 -5.26 0.81
C GLU A 196 13.60 -3.93 1.11
N PHE A 197 12.69 -3.90 2.11
CA PHE A 197 12.04 -2.66 2.55
C PHE A 197 13.05 -1.65 3.11
N GLU A 198 13.97 -2.07 3.98
CA GLU A 198 14.99 -1.18 4.54
C GLU A 198 15.94 -0.65 3.46
N LYS A 199 16.34 -1.45 2.47
CA LYS A 199 17.13 -1.00 1.31
C LYS A 199 16.39 0.06 0.50
N ALA A 200 15.11 -0.17 0.19
CA ALA A 200 14.26 0.77 -0.55
C ALA A 200 14.08 2.09 0.20
N LYS A 201 13.87 2.02 1.51
CA LYS A 201 13.76 3.18 2.40
C LYS A 201 15.07 3.98 2.48
N ALA A 202 16.21 3.30 2.57
CA ALA A 202 17.52 3.95 2.56
C ALA A 202 17.74 4.72 1.25
N ALA A 203 17.51 4.09 0.10
CA ALA A 203 17.65 4.74 -1.21
C ALA A 203 16.70 5.97 -1.38
N GLN A 204 15.53 5.97 -0.75
CA GLN A 204 14.64 7.13 -0.74
C GLN A 204 15.17 8.27 0.13
N ASN A 205 15.83 7.95 1.24
CA ASN A 205 16.31 8.93 2.23
C ASN A 205 17.72 9.49 1.92
N GLU A 206 18.49 8.90 1.01
CA GLU A 206 19.83 9.40 0.62
C GLU A 206 19.82 10.84 0.11
N GLN A 207 18.67 11.33 -0.34
CA GLN A 207 18.51 12.73 -0.77
C GLN A 207 18.34 13.73 0.40
N PHE A 208 18.15 13.25 1.63
CA PHE A 208 18.01 14.08 2.83
C PHE A 208 19.24 13.96 3.72
N VAL A 209 20.18 14.87 3.59
CA VAL A 209 21.52 14.90 4.22
C VAL A 209 21.50 15.08 5.76
N SER A 210 20.42 14.86 6.47
CA SER A 210 20.46 14.88 7.94
C SER A 210 20.58 13.46 8.50
N ALA A 211 21.79 12.95 8.54
CA ALA A 211 22.23 11.61 8.91
C ALA A 211 21.92 11.16 10.36
N ARG A 212 21.05 11.81 11.11
CA ARG A 212 20.84 11.51 12.55
C ARG A 212 19.51 10.91 12.94
N LYS A 213 18.52 10.85 12.05
CA LYS A 213 17.25 10.16 12.35
C LYS A 213 16.95 9.14 11.26
N LYS A 214 16.80 7.87 11.66
CA LYS A 214 16.20 6.86 10.76
C LYS A 214 14.90 7.44 10.23
N GLY A 215 14.76 7.54 8.92
CA GLY A 215 13.54 8.04 8.27
C GLY A 215 12.29 7.26 8.66
N PRO A 216 11.10 7.73 8.27
CA PRO A 216 9.84 7.02 8.52
C PRO A 216 9.85 5.66 7.82
N ASN A 217 9.05 4.73 8.32
CA ASN A 217 8.82 3.43 7.68
C ASN A 217 7.86 3.58 6.48
N TRP A 218 8.20 4.48 5.55
CA TRP A 218 7.40 4.90 4.42
C TRP A 218 8.18 4.82 3.12
N ILE A 219 7.62 4.12 2.13
CA ILE A 219 8.11 4.11 0.76
C ILE A 219 7.00 4.61 -0.16
N ASN A 220 7.30 5.57 -1.02
CA ASN A 220 6.37 6.10 -2.00
C ASN A 220 6.76 5.64 -3.39
N LEU A 221 5.84 4.97 -4.10
CA LEU A 221 6.05 4.37 -5.41
C LEU A 221 4.96 4.81 -6.39
N HIS A 222 5.34 5.00 -7.64
CA HIS A 222 4.42 5.17 -8.76
C HIS A 222 4.34 3.89 -9.59
N LEU A 223 3.14 3.48 -9.99
CA LEU A 223 2.93 2.31 -10.82
C LEU A 223 1.99 2.63 -11.98
N GLN A 224 2.55 2.60 -13.18
CA GLN A 224 1.86 2.70 -14.47
C GLN A 224 2.67 1.93 -15.52
N ASP A 225 2.07 1.68 -16.67
CA ASP A 225 2.80 1.14 -17.83
C ASP A 225 3.84 2.16 -18.30
N SER A 226 4.96 1.66 -18.82
CA SER A 226 6.03 2.52 -19.33
C SER A 226 5.77 2.91 -20.77
N PHE A 227 5.89 4.20 -21.09
CA PHE A 227 5.83 4.72 -22.44
C PHE A 227 6.69 5.98 -22.57
N GLU A 228 7.04 6.32 -23.80
CA GLU A 228 7.84 7.52 -24.09
C GLU A 228 7.07 8.80 -23.72
N GLY A 229 7.74 9.75 -23.05
CA GLY A 229 7.12 11.01 -22.61
C GLY A 229 6.13 10.88 -21.45
N GLN A 230 6.21 9.79 -20.67
CA GLN A 230 5.37 9.63 -19.48
C GLN A 230 5.57 10.78 -18.48
N LYS A 231 4.47 11.29 -17.93
CA LYS A 231 4.48 12.36 -16.90
C LYS A 231 4.97 11.87 -15.55
N TYR A 232 4.61 10.65 -15.18
CA TYR A 232 4.89 10.08 -13.86
C TYR A 232 6.05 9.09 -13.95
N LEU A 233 7.15 9.36 -13.24
CA LEU A 233 8.29 8.45 -13.22
C LEU A 233 7.97 7.21 -12.39
N THR A 234 8.42 6.07 -12.90
CA THR A 234 8.32 4.75 -12.26
C THR A 234 9.70 4.15 -12.01
N SER A 235 10.73 4.99 -11.96
CA SER A 235 12.12 4.54 -11.83
C SER A 235 12.39 3.85 -10.49
N LYS A 236 11.79 4.32 -9.41
CA LYS A 236 11.97 3.69 -8.09
C LYS A 236 11.45 2.26 -8.06
N ILE A 237 10.21 2.03 -8.51
CA ILE A 237 9.64 0.68 -8.49
C ILE A 237 10.41 -0.26 -9.45
N LYS A 238 10.92 0.25 -10.58
CA LYS A 238 11.75 -0.53 -11.49
C LYS A 238 13.06 -0.93 -10.83
N ASN A 239 13.78 0.03 -10.28
CA ASN A 239 15.07 -0.22 -9.60
C ASN A 239 14.92 -1.14 -8.40
N LEU A 240 13.77 -1.07 -7.73
CA LEU A 240 13.46 -1.88 -6.57
C LEU A 240 13.17 -3.33 -6.91
N LEU A 241 12.37 -3.57 -7.95
CA LEU A 241 11.87 -4.90 -8.29
C LEU A 241 12.70 -5.61 -9.37
N ASP A 242 13.48 -4.86 -10.17
CA ASP A 242 14.25 -5.38 -11.28
C ASP A 242 15.68 -4.73 -11.29
N PRO A 243 16.50 -4.96 -10.24
CA PRO A 243 17.77 -4.25 -10.04
C PRO A 243 18.85 -4.55 -11.09
N GLU A 244 18.66 -5.56 -11.94
CA GLU A 244 19.67 -5.97 -12.96
C GLU A 244 19.59 -5.16 -14.26
N VAL A 245 18.57 -4.33 -14.43
CA VAL A 245 18.46 -3.43 -15.59
C VAL A 245 19.13 -2.11 -15.28
N LYS A 246 20.47 -2.12 -15.14
CA LYS A 246 21.26 -0.89 -15.23
C LYS A 246 21.31 -0.48 -16.71
N ILE A 247 20.60 0.58 -17.07
CA ILE A 247 20.71 1.27 -18.35
C ILE A 247 22.00 2.10 -18.35
#